data_7e947ea51c5cd25a2c00eb3118bf73ad
#
_entry.id   7e947ea51c5cd25a2c00eb3118bf73ad
#
_cell.length_a   1.000
_cell.length_b   1.000
_cell.length_c   1.000
_cell.angle_alpha   90.00
_cell.angle_beta   90.00
_cell.angle_gamma   90.00
#
_symmetry.space_group_name_H-M   'P 1'
#
loop_
_entity.id
_entity.type
_entity.pdbx_description
1 polymer ?
#
loop_
_entity_poly.entity_id
_entity_poly.type
_entity_poly.pdbx_seq_one_letter_code
_entity_poly.pdbx_strand_id
1 'polypeptide(L)'
;MMLMSVRVFLGLVLFVGLVSGKPVDKPLMLKGSVVDEEGRGIANVVVNNGREFCQTDRNGHWQLVTDTAVSKFVSISTPCEYTLPQTDGIANGYYMPVAKAMEAGSKASFVLHRRDSVSNRFHYIAISDPQIRNAHDMKRWRQETVPSIMHTASSLRKTGDVIGMTLGDVVFDNMTLYAQYKQSIKNRRMTFFQCIGNHDFQKAYADLHNSELGAPHYAEQMFGEFFGPVCYSFNIGKCHIITMKNINYRGSCKYEEEITEEDLRWLERDLSYVPKDVMIILNMHAPAWNAMEPIDNILNAQRLAEILEPYEAHVFAGHTHFFENVEVTPRLYQHNIA
;
A
#
# COMPACT_ATOMS: atom_id res chain seq x y z
N MET A 1 50.60 -32.38 -67.71
CA MET A 1 49.28 -32.09 -67.20
C MET A 1 49.30 -32.35 -65.71
N MET A 2 49.47 -31.32 -64.92
CA MET A 2 49.78 -31.39 -63.49
C MET A 2 48.48 -31.08 -62.72
N LEU A 3 47.94 -32.04 -61.99
CA LEU A 3 46.77 -31.83 -61.11
C LEU A 3 47.26 -31.20 -59.80
N MET A 4 46.81 -29.99 -59.57
CA MET A 4 46.96 -29.32 -58.27
C MET A 4 45.78 -29.73 -57.36
N SER A 5 46.12 -30.39 -56.24
CA SER A 5 45.18 -30.74 -55.19
C SER A 5 45.02 -29.57 -54.23
N VAL A 6 43.82 -28.99 -54.14
CA VAL A 6 43.47 -27.95 -53.18
C VAL A 6 42.98 -28.62 -51.89
N ARG A 7 43.73 -28.48 -50.80
CA ARG A 7 43.27 -28.89 -49.45
C ARG A 7 42.55 -27.72 -48.80
N VAL A 8 41.26 -27.88 -48.59
CA VAL A 8 40.45 -26.96 -47.79
C VAL A 8 40.62 -27.32 -46.30
N PHE A 9 41.19 -26.39 -45.53
CA PHE A 9 41.22 -26.52 -44.08
C PHE A 9 39.93 -25.90 -43.52
N LEU A 10 39.05 -26.75 -42.96
CA LEU A 10 37.88 -26.28 -42.19
C LEU A 10 38.34 -25.98 -40.76
N GLY A 11 38.54 -24.71 -40.45
CA GLY A 11 38.78 -24.29 -39.08
C GLY A 11 37.50 -24.28 -38.27
N LEU A 12 37.39 -25.17 -37.30
CA LEU A 12 36.32 -25.20 -36.33
C LEU A 12 36.56 -24.08 -35.31
N VAL A 13 35.85 -22.96 -35.42
CA VAL A 13 35.85 -21.88 -34.40
C VAL A 13 34.83 -22.30 -33.34
N LEU A 14 35.33 -22.78 -32.19
CA LEU A 14 34.52 -22.96 -30.98
C LEU A 14 34.22 -21.56 -30.40
N PHE A 15 32.99 -21.09 -30.60
CA PHE A 15 32.45 -19.98 -29.81
C PHE A 15 32.13 -20.48 -28.40
N VAL A 16 33.02 -20.28 -27.45
CA VAL A 16 32.68 -20.38 -26.02
C VAL A 16 31.89 -19.12 -25.67
N GLY A 17 30.58 -19.21 -25.75
CA GLY A 17 29.71 -18.18 -25.22
C GLY A 17 29.86 -18.12 -23.69
N LEU A 18 30.57 -17.12 -23.20
CA LEU A 18 30.48 -16.75 -21.80
C LEU A 18 29.02 -16.33 -21.54
N VAL A 19 28.22 -17.24 -21.00
CA VAL A 19 26.96 -16.89 -20.38
C VAL A 19 27.33 -16.10 -19.14
N SER A 20 27.32 -14.76 -19.25
CA SER A 20 27.34 -13.85 -18.11
C SER A 20 26.03 -14.04 -17.38
N GLY A 21 25.97 -15.04 -16.50
CA GLY A 21 24.90 -15.15 -15.53
C GLY A 21 25.00 -13.91 -14.63
N LYS A 22 23.96 -13.03 -14.65
CA LYS A 22 23.82 -12.01 -13.60
C LYS A 22 23.93 -12.76 -12.27
N PRO A 23 24.65 -12.22 -11.28
CA PRO A 23 24.66 -12.82 -9.96
C PRO A 23 23.22 -12.94 -9.49
N VAL A 24 22.78 -14.16 -9.20
CA VAL A 24 21.51 -14.40 -8.52
C VAL A 24 21.71 -13.77 -7.15
N ASP A 25 21.10 -12.61 -6.93
CA ASP A 25 21.13 -11.94 -5.63
C ASP A 25 20.59 -12.96 -4.61
N LYS A 26 21.44 -13.29 -3.63
CA LYS A 26 21.01 -14.21 -2.56
C LYS A 26 19.86 -13.52 -1.82
N PRO A 27 18.75 -14.22 -1.57
CA PRO A 27 17.66 -13.66 -0.82
C PRO A 27 18.17 -13.11 0.51
N LEU A 28 17.91 -11.83 0.76
CA LEU A 28 18.33 -11.16 1.98
C LEU A 28 17.42 -11.58 3.13
N MET A 29 18.00 -11.91 4.27
CA MET A 29 17.24 -12.10 5.51
C MET A 29 17.14 -10.77 6.24
N LEU A 30 15.98 -10.11 6.18
CA LEU A 30 15.64 -9.00 7.07
C LEU A 30 15.18 -9.55 8.42
N LYS A 31 15.53 -8.85 9.49
CA LYS A 31 15.12 -9.18 10.84
C LYS A 31 14.93 -7.93 11.69
N GLY A 32 14.23 -8.06 12.79
CA GLY A 32 14.00 -6.93 13.67
C GLY A 32 13.21 -7.27 14.90
N SER A 33 12.65 -6.23 15.50
CA SER A 33 11.81 -6.37 16.67
C SER A 33 10.64 -5.40 16.62
N VAL A 34 9.55 -5.78 17.28
CA VAL A 34 8.46 -4.87 17.64
C VAL A 34 8.41 -4.82 19.16
N VAL A 35 8.54 -3.63 19.71
CA VAL A 35 8.60 -3.39 21.15
C VAL A 35 7.63 -2.30 21.57
N ASP A 36 7.27 -2.27 22.84
CA ASP A 36 6.54 -1.15 23.44
C ASP A 36 7.51 0.00 23.83
N GLU A 37 6.96 1.05 24.42
CA GLU A 37 7.70 2.23 24.87
C GLU A 37 8.72 1.96 25.99
N GLU A 38 8.56 0.86 26.71
CA GLU A 38 9.54 0.41 27.73
C GLU A 38 10.56 -0.59 27.17
N GLY A 39 10.51 -0.87 25.86
CA GLY A 39 11.42 -1.80 25.19
C GLY A 39 11.05 -3.28 25.37
N ARG A 40 9.87 -3.61 25.89
CA ARG A 40 9.38 -4.99 26.01
C ARG A 40 8.88 -5.49 24.67
N GLY A 41 9.23 -6.71 24.30
CA GLY A 41 8.81 -7.32 23.05
C GLY A 41 7.29 -7.53 22.98
N ILE A 42 6.72 -7.26 21.82
CA ILE A 42 5.29 -7.47 21.52
C ILE A 42 5.16 -8.70 20.63
N ALA A 43 4.50 -9.73 21.15
CA ALA A 43 4.26 -10.98 20.42
C ALA A 43 3.09 -10.87 19.43
N ASN A 44 3.09 -11.77 18.44
CA ASN A 44 2.01 -11.94 17.44
C ASN A 44 1.70 -10.71 16.59
N VAL A 45 2.63 -9.75 16.48
CA VAL A 45 2.48 -8.65 15.51
C VAL A 45 2.80 -9.18 14.12
N VAL A 46 1.88 -8.99 13.19
CA VAL A 46 2.08 -9.37 11.79
C VAL A 46 3.07 -8.41 11.14
N VAL A 47 4.09 -8.95 10.50
CA VAL A 47 5.13 -8.24 9.77
C VAL A 47 5.16 -8.74 8.33
N ASN A 48 5.23 -7.85 7.35
CA ASN A 48 5.33 -8.22 5.95
C ASN A 48 6.28 -7.30 5.18
N ASN A 49 6.76 -7.78 4.04
CA ASN A 49 7.58 -7.00 3.11
C ASN A 49 6.90 -6.79 1.74
N GLY A 50 5.58 -6.93 1.70
CA GLY A 50 4.78 -6.88 0.48
C GLY A 50 4.60 -8.25 -0.19
N ARG A 51 5.38 -9.27 0.18
CA ARG A 51 5.30 -10.63 -0.37
C ARG A 51 5.27 -11.70 0.70
N GLU A 52 6.21 -11.65 1.62
CA GLU A 52 6.33 -12.59 2.73
C GLU A 52 5.78 -12.00 4.02
N PHE A 53 5.21 -12.87 4.85
CA PHE A 53 4.59 -12.53 6.11
C PHE A 53 5.14 -13.41 7.23
N CYS A 54 5.26 -12.85 8.42
CA CYS A 54 5.50 -13.60 9.66
C CYS A 54 4.82 -12.90 10.83
N GLN A 55 4.86 -13.54 11.99
CA GLN A 55 4.50 -12.90 13.26
C GLN A 55 5.72 -12.79 14.16
N THR A 56 5.73 -11.77 15.01
CA THR A 56 6.74 -11.65 16.05
C THR A 56 6.62 -12.80 17.08
N ASP A 57 7.75 -13.26 17.58
CA ASP A 57 7.80 -14.22 18.68
C ASP A 57 7.44 -13.55 20.04
N ARG A 58 7.48 -14.34 21.14
CA ARG A 58 7.19 -13.85 22.49
C ARG A 58 8.09 -12.71 22.98
N ASN A 59 9.23 -12.51 22.34
CA ASN A 59 10.20 -11.45 22.66
C ASN A 59 10.09 -10.29 21.65
N GLY A 60 9.09 -10.31 20.76
CA GLY A 60 8.88 -9.30 19.74
C GLY A 60 9.80 -9.44 18.52
N HIS A 61 10.61 -10.49 18.41
CA HIS A 61 11.53 -10.66 17.28
C HIS A 61 10.82 -11.27 16.07
N TRP A 62 11.28 -10.87 14.88
CA TRP A 62 10.82 -11.37 13.59
C TRP A 62 11.96 -11.49 12.59
N GLN A 63 11.74 -12.30 11.54
CA GLN A 63 12.62 -12.37 10.38
C GLN A 63 11.84 -12.74 9.12
N LEU A 64 12.24 -12.17 7.98
CA LEU A 64 11.64 -12.38 6.66
C LEU A 64 12.70 -12.52 5.58
N VAL A 65 12.51 -13.47 4.69
CA VAL A 65 13.25 -13.53 3.42
C VAL A 65 12.77 -12.39 2.53
N THR A 66 13.70 -11.62 1.98
CA THR A 66 13.37 -10.39 1.24
C THR A 66 14.16 -10.33 -0.06
N ASP A 67 13.45 -10.17 -1.16
CA ASP A 67 14.01 -9.80 -2.45
C ASP A 67 14.03 -8.27 -2.56
N THR A 68 15.20 -7.67 -2.51
CA THR A 68 15.37 -6.21 -2.51
C THR A 68 15.04 -5.57 -3.86
N ALA A 69 15.00 -6.35 -4.95
CA ALA A 69 14.61 -5.85 -6.25
C ALA A 69 13.13 -5.44 -6.28
N VAL A 70 12.28 -6.17 -5.55
CA VAL A 70 10.83 -5.98 -5.56
C VAL A 70 10.26 -5.43 -4.26
N SER A 71 10.74 -5.89 -3.11
CA SER A 71 10.27 -5.42 -1.78
C SER A 71 10.89 -4.07 -1.44
N LYS A 72 10.08 -3.03 -1.36
CA LYS A 72 10.54 -1.66 -1.07
C LYS A 72 10.39 -1.28 0.40
N PHE A 73 9.44 -1.89 1.08
CA PHE A 73 9.13 -1.62 2.49
C PHE A 73 9.03 -2.93 3.27
N VAL A 74 9.33 -2.86 4.56
CA VAL A 74 8.87 -3.79 5.56
C VAL A 74 7.90 -3.04 6.46
N SER A 75 6.76 -3.63 6.76
CA SER A 75 5.68 -3.01 7.52
C SER A 75 5.09 -3.96 8.56
N ILE A 76 4.39 -3.38 9.54
CA ILE A 76 3.65 -4.11 10.56
C ILE A 76 2.17 -3.80 10.46
N SER A 77 1.31 -4.78 10.73
CA SER A 77 -0.11 -4.55 11.02
C SER A 77 -0.24 -4.22 12.51
N THR A 78 -0.46 -2.94 12.83
CA THR A 78 -0.53 -2.45 14.21
C THR A 78 -1.69 -3.13 14.95
N PRO A 79 -1.46 -3.81 16.10
CA PRO A 79 -2.53 -4.40 16.89
C PRO A 79 -3.45 -3.35 17.54
N CYS A 80 -4.71 -3.68 17.79
CA CYS A 80 -5.71 -2.72 18.30
C CYS A 80 -5.42 -2.21 19.71
N GLU A 81 -4.59 -2.90 20.49
CA GLU A 81 -4.14 -2.51 21.83
C GLU A 81 -3.11 -1.37 21.81
N TYR A 82 -2.63 -1.00 20.63
CA TYR A 82 -1.61 0.04 20.47
C TYR A 82 -2.16 1.21 19.67
N THR A 83 -1.63 2.41 19.97
CA THR A 83 -1.97 3.60 19.19
C THR A 83 -1.38 3.49 17.78
N LEU A 84 -2.12 3.96 16.79
CA LEU A 84 -1.63 3.97 15.40
C LEU A 84 -0.39 4.86 15.30
N PRO A 85 0.76 4.32 14.83
CA PRO A 85 1.98 5.10 14.71
C PRO A 85 1.80 6.27 13.74
N GLN A 86 2.20 7.47 14.20
CA GLN A 86 2.01 8.70 13.42
C GLN A 86 2.97 9.79 13.87
N THR A 87 3.18 10.78 13.00
CA THR A 87 3.86 12.04 13.34
C THR A 87 2.98 13.20 12.90
N ASP A 88 2.61 14.07 13.84
CA ASP A 88 1.71 15.20 13.60
C ASP A 88 0.38 14.80 12.91
N GLY A 89 -0.17 13.65 13.28
CA GLY A 89 -1.41 13.11 12.69
C GLY A 89 -1.26 12.42 11.34
N ILE A 90 -0.06 12.32 10.79
CA ILE A 90 0.20 11.61 9.54
C ILE A 90 0.71 10.22 9.87
N ALA A 91 0.03 9.18 9.37
CA ALA A 91 0.43 7.80 9.58
C ALA A 91 1.86 7.54 9.08
N ASN A 92 2.68 7.04 9.97
CA ASN A 92 4.06 6.60 9.69
C ASN A 92 4.55 5.72 10.85
N GLY A 93 5.79 5.23 10.78
CA GLY A 93 6.36 4.42 11.88
C GLY A 93 5.82 2.99 11.95
N TYR A 94 4.83 2.63 11.12
CA TYR A 94 4.39 1.25 10.92
C TYR A 94 5.13 0.57 9.75
N TYR A 95 5.97 1.30 9.02
CA TYR A 95 6.80 0.78 7.94
C TYR A 95 8.21 1.37 7.97
N MET A 96 9.13 0.69 7.30
CA MET A 96 10.50 1.14 7.07
C MET A 96 10.90 0.78 5.63
N PRO A 97 11.55 1.68 4.88
CA PRO A 97 12.16 1.34 3.60
C PRO A 97 13.19 0.20 3.77
N VAL A 98 13.15 -0.81 2.91
CA VAL A 98 14.10 -1.93 2.92
C VAL A 98 15.53 -1.44 2.77
N ALA A 99 15.78 -0.44 1.92
CA ALA A 99 17.10 0.17 1.77
C ALA A 99 17.64 0.69 3.12
N LYS A 100 16.80 1.39 3.91
CA LYS A 100 17.18 1.88 5.24
C LYS A 100 17.44 0.75 6.23
N ALA A 101 16.65 -0.34 6.17
CA ALA A 101 16.87 -1.52 6.99
C ALA A 101 18.21 -2.19 6.65
N MET A 102 18.60 -2.22 5.37
CA MET A 102 19.89 -2.73 4.91
C MET A 102 21.06 -1.90 5.43
N GLU A 103 20.99 -0.58 5.38
CA GLU A 103 21.99 0.33 5.95
C GLU A 103 22.18 0.09 7.45
N ALA A 104 21.12 -0.28 8.15
CA ALA A 104 21.14 -0.65 9.56
C ALA A 104 21.56 -2.13 9.82
N GLY A 105 22.25 -2.78 8.87
CA GLY A 105 22.70 -4.16 8.98
C GLY A 105 21.56 -5.19 8.83
N SER A 106 20.64 -4.94 7.93
CA SER A 106 19.43 -5.75 7.65
C SER A 106 18.49 -5.85 8.85
N LYS A 107 18.36 -4.75 9.60
CA LYS A 107 17.52 -4.67 10.80
C LYS A 107 16.44 -3.60 10.65
N ALA A 108 15.23 -3.94 11.04
CA ALA A 108 14.13 -2.99 11.18
C ALA A 108 13.41 -3.21 12.51
N SER A 109 13.30 -2.16 13.32
CA SER A 109 12.63 -2.21 14.62
C SER A 109 11.51 -1.19 14.67
N PHE A 110 10.41 -1.59 15.28
CA PHE A 110 9.22 -0.78 15.45
C PHE A 110 8.92 -0.59 16.92
N VAL A 111 8.51 0.62 17.31
CA VAL A 111 8.09 0.95 18.68
C VAL A 111 6.61 1.31 18.63
N LEU A 112 5.82 0.64 19.45
CA LEU A 112 4.39 0.89 19.58
C LEU A 112 4.06 1.39 20.98
N HIS A 113 3.12 2.32 21.07
CA HIS A 113 2.66 2.89 22.33
C HIS A 113 1.33 2.24 22.73
N ARG A 114 1.30 1.64 23.92
CA ARG A 114 0.10 0.97 24.41
C ARG A 114 -1.03 1.99 24.64
N ARG A 115 -2.26 1.59 24.30
CA ARG A 115 -3.46 2.38 24.62
C ARG A 115 -3.81 2.21 26.10
N ASP A 116 -4.34 3.26 26.72
CA ASP A 116 -4.91 3.17 28.07
C ASP A 116 -6.12 2.23 28.09
N SER A 117 -6.90 2.22 27.03
CA SER A 117 -8.04 1.32 26.84
C SER A 117 -8.32 1.05 25.36
N VAL A 118 -8.83 -0.14 25.06
CA VAL A 118 -9.28 -0.52 23.73
C VAL A 118 -10.79 -0.25 23.62
N SER A 119 -11.17 0.63 22.70
CA SER A 119 -12.57 0.90 22.37
C SER A 119 -12.93 0.26 21.04
N ASN A 120 -14.11 -0.38 20.98
CA ASN A 120 -14.70 -0.83 19.72
C ASN A 120 -15.38 0.29 18.93
N ARG A 121 -15.41 1.52 19.49
CA ARG A 121 -15.98 2.70 18.83
C ARG A 121 -14.86 3.60 18.34
N PHE A 122 -14.85 3.87 17.06
CA PHE A 122 -14.00 4.85 16.40
C PHE A 122 -14.80 5.57 15.31
N HIS A 123 -14.23 6.62 14.76
CA HIS A 123 -14.82 7.39 13.66
C HIS A 123 -13.91 7.31 12.44
N TYR A 124 -14.51 7.13 11.28
CA TYR A 124 -13.81 7.02 10.02
C TYR A 124 -14.25 8.15 9.08
N ILE A 125 -13.30 8.96 8.62
CA ILE A 125 -13.51 10.05 7.67
C ILE A 125 -12.84 9.65 6.37
N ALA A 126 -13.64 9.22 5.38
CA ALA A 126 -13.17 8.98 4.03
C ALA A 126 -13.25 10.25 3.20
N ILE A 127 -12.22 10.52 2.43
CA ILE A 127 -12.11 11.65 1.50
C ILE A 127 -11.63 11.06 0.19
N SER A 128 -12.28 11.44 -0.90
CA SER A 128 -11.88 10.98 -2.22
C SER A 128 -11.38 12.12 -3.07
N ASP A 129 -10.47 11.80 -3.97
CA ASP A 129 -10.11 12.59 -5.14
C ASP A 129 -9.86 14.10 -4.87
N PRO A 130 -8.93 14.47 -3.97
CA PRO A 130 -8.56 15.88 -3.81
C PRO A 130 -8.03 16.50 -5.09
N GLN A 131 -7.36 15.72 -5.93
CA GLN A 131 -6.89 16.05 -7.28
C GLN A 131 -6.23 17.43 -7.38
N ILE A 132 -5.32 17.72 -6.46
CA ILE A 132 -4.64 19.02 -6.38
C ILE A 132 -3.65 19.14 -7.54
N ARG A 133 -3.91 20.05 -8.50
CA ARG A 133 -3.09 20.25 -9.70
C ARG A 133 -2.03 21.35 -9.57
N ASN A 134 -2.35 22.39 -8.80
CA ASN A 134 -1.58 23.63 -8.81
C ASN A 134 -1.77 24.41 -7.50
N ALA A 135 -1.14 25.58 -7.40
CA ALA A 135 -1.19 26.43 -6.22
C ALA A 135 -2.61 26.95 -5.89
N HIS A 136 -3.48 27.13 -6.90
CA HIS A 136 -4.87 27.55 -6.67
C HIS A 136 -5.67 26.45 -5.98
N ASP A 137 -5.57 25.20 -6.47
CA ASP A 137 -6.25 24.06 -5.86
C ASP A 137 -5.68 23.77 -4.46
N MET A 138 -4.36 23.89 -4.27
CA MET A 138 -3.72 23.78 -2.96
C MET A 138 -4.22 24.85 -1.98
N LYS A 139 -4.48 26.06 -2.45
CA LYS A 139 -5.08 27.12 -1.62
C LYS A 139 -6.49 26.75 -1.19
N ARG A 140 -7.34 26.27 -2.12
CA ARG A 140 -8.70 25.82 -1.81
C ARG A 140 -8.70 24.65 -0.83
N TRP A 141 -7.85 23.65 -1.08
CA TRP A 141 -7.64 22.53 -0.17
C TRP A 141 -7.36 23.00 1.26
N ARG A 142 -6.39 23.91 1.42
CA ARG A 142 -5.99 24.42 2.73
C ARG A 142 -7.04 25.32 3.40
N GLN A 143 -7.79 26.10 2.65
CA GLN A 143 -8.70 27.11 3.19
C GLN A 143 -10.13 26.63 3.30
N GLU A 144 -10.55 25.64 2.53
CA GLU A 144 -11.92 25.15 2.48
C GLU A 144 -12.00 23.71 3.03
N THR A 145 -11.32 22.76 2.40
CA THR A 145 -11.49 21.32 2.69
C THR A 145 -10.84 20.92 4.02
N VAL A 146 -9.56 21.25 4.23
CA VAL A 146 -8.85 20.89 5.47
C VAL A 146 -9.53 21.45 6.73
N PRO A 147 -9.96 22.72 6.79
CA PRO A 147 -10.67 23.24 7.94
C PRO A 147 -11.98 22.50 8.24
N SER A 148 -12.74 22.11 7.21
CA SER A 148 -13.97 21.33 7.36
C SER A 148 -13.68 19.94 7.95
N ILE A 149 -12.68 19.24 7.41
CA ILE A 149 -12.23 17.95 7.93
C ILE A 149 -11.80 18.07 9.40
N MET A 150 -11.00 19.09 9.73
CA MET A 150 -10.48 19.28 11.08
C MET A 150 -11.57 19.68 12.07
N HIS A 151 -12.58 20.43 11.65
CA HIS A 151 -13.75 20.74 12.46
C HIS A 151 -14.53 19.45 12.78
N THR A 152 -14.83 18.63 11.78
CA THR A 152 -15.51 17.34 11.93
C THR A 152 -14.72 16.42 12.86
N ALA A 153 -13.42 16.24 12.60
CA ALA A 153 -12.54 15.42 13.43
C ALA A 153 -12.52 15.88 14.89
N SER A 154 -12.49 17.21 15.13
CA SER A 154 -12.52 17.78 16.50
C SER A 154 -13.79 17.43 17.25
N SER A 155 -14.92 17.38 16.57
CA SER A 155 -16.20 17.01 17.16
C SER A 155 -16.28 15.51 17.46
N LEU A 156 -15.87 14.68 16.51
CA LEU A 156 -15.90 13.23 16.61
C LEU A 156 -14.93 12.69 17.67
N ARG A 157 -13.73 13.28 17.80
CA ARG A 157 -12.72 12.87 18.78
C ARG A 157 -13.19 12.91 20.23
N LYS A 158 -14.25 13.64 20.54
CA LYS A 158 -14.85 13.65 21.87
C LYS A 158 -15.47 12.31 22.29
N THR A 159 -15.77 11.45 21.32
CA THR A 159 -16.48 10.19 21.52
C THR A 159 -15.73 8.94 21.06
N GLY A 160 -14.52 9.10 20.49
CA GLY A 160 -13.67 7.99 20.05
C GLY A 160 -12.49 8.46 19.21
N ASP A 161 -11.63 7.53 18.86
CA ASP A 161 -10.55 7.78 17.92
C ASP A 161 -11.10 8.17 16.55
N VAL A 162 -10.35 9.01 15.84
CA VAL A 162 -10.72 9.42 14.48
C VAL A 162 -9.61 9.00 13.52
N ILE A 163 -9.99 8.30 12.47
CA ILE A 163 -9.12 7.90 11.36
C ILE A 163 -9.55 8.69 10.13
N GLY A 164 -8.60 9.33 9.47
CA GLY A 164 -8.79 9.93 8.16
C GLY A 164 -8.17 9.05 7.07
N MET A 165 -8.84 8.90 5.95
CA MET A 165 -8.35 8.19 4.77
C MET A 165 -8.60 9.02 3.51
N THR A 166 -7.56 9.24 2.71
CA THR A 166 -7.72 9.70 1.33
C THR A 166 -7.69 8.51 0.40
N LEU A 167 -8.76 8.34 -0.37
CA LEU A 167 -9.00 7.18 -1.24
C LEU A 167 -8.35 7.33 -2.63
N GLY A 168 -7.16 7.90 -2.69
CA GLY A 168 -6.39 8.09 -3.93
C GLY A 168 -6.59 9.45 -4.57
N ASP A 169 -5.86 9.65 -5.68
CA ASP A 169 -5.82 10.89 -6.45
C ASP A 169 -5.59 12.13 -5.57
N VAL A 170 -4.59 12.01 -4.68
CA VAL A 170 -4.16 13.08 -3.78
C VAL A 170 -3.80 14.33 -4.58
N VAL A 171 -3.06 14.14 -5.65
CA VAL A 171 -2.70 15.19 -6.62
C VAL A 171 -3.19 14.80 -8.02
N PHE A 172 -3.17 15.73 -8.96
CA PHE A 172 -3.49 15.48 -10.36
C PHE A 172 -2.21 15.55 -11.20
N ASP A 173 -1.52 14.42 -11.36
CA ASP A 173 -0.29 14.26 -12.14
C ASP A 173 0.87 15.21 -11.72
N ASN A 174 0.83 15.77 -10.50
CA ASN A 174 1.82 16.72 -10.01
C ASN A 174 2.32 16.39 -8.60
N MET A 175 3.19 15.39 -8.48
CA MET A 175 3.72 14.88 -7.21
C MET A 175 4.61 15.90 -6.50
N THR A 176 5.04 16.99 -7.15
CA THR A 176 5.77 18.07 -6.47
C THR A 176 4.93 18.74 -5.38
N LEU A 177 3.63 18.55 -5.41
CA LEU A 177 2.67 19.06 -4.41
C LEU A 177 2.54 18.16 -3.17
N TYR A 178 3.05 16.92 -3.17
CA TYR A 178 2.96 16.01 -2.02
C TYR A 178 3.50 16.60 -0.72
N ALA A 179 4.63 17.29 -0.76
CA ALA A 179 5.19 17.95 0.42
C ALA A 179 4.23 19.00 1.00
N GLN A 180 3.57 19.77 0.13
CA GLN A 180 2.61 20.79 0.53
C GLN A 180 1.30 20.17 1.02
N TYR A 181 0.81 19.11 0.38
CA TYR A 181 -0.34 18.35 0.84
C TYR A 181 -0.07 17.78 2.24
N LYS A 182 1.02 17.04 2.40
CA LYS A 182 1.42 16.43 3.68
C LYS A 182 1.53 17.46 4.80
N GLN A 183 2.10 18.64 4.52
CA GLN A 183 2.17 19.75 5.47
C GLN A 183 0.78 20.28 5.82
N SER A 184 -0.16 20.29 4.88
CA SER A 184 -1.51 20.86 5.08
C SER A 184 -2.41 20.00 5.97
N ILE A 185 -2.22 18.68 5.97
CA ILE A 185 -3.01 17.73 6.77
C ILE A 185 -2.42 17.43 8.15
N LYS A 186 -1.30 18.07 8.52
CA LYS A 186 -0.73 17.93 9.87
C LYS A 186 -1.74 18.36 10.92
N ASN A 187 -1.94 17.54 11.93
CA ASN A 187 -2.96 17.75 12.95
C ASN A 187 -2.66 16.93 14.23
N ARG A 188 -3.50 17.14 15.27
CA ARG A 188 -3.47 16.34 16.52
C ARG A 188 -4.83 15.70 16.83
N ARG A 189 -5.71 15.59 15.83
CA ARG A 189 -7.11 15.18 16.04
C ARG A 189 -7.41 13.78 15.50
N MET A 190 -6.65 13.34 14.49
CA MET A 190 -6.83 12.04 13.85
C MET A 190 -5.52 11.54 13.28
N THR A 191 -5.44 10.23 13.00
CA THR A 191 -4.37 9.65 12.19
C THR A 191 -4.83 9.55 10.74
N PHE A 192 -4.09 10.18 9.84
CA PHE A 192 -4.45 10.32 8.44
C PHE A 192 -3.63 9.37 7.56
N PHE A 193 -4.30 8.53 6.80
CA PHE A 193 -3.74 7.55 5.88
C PHE A 193 -4.05 7.93 4.42
N GLN A 194 -3.31 7.37 3.47
CA GLN A 194 -3.48 7.61 2.04
C GLN A 194 -3.53 6.29 1.26
N CYS A 195 -4.44 6.20 0.30
CA CYS A 195 -4.43 5.25 -0.79
C CYS A 195 -3.82 5.90 -2.04
N ILE A 196 -3.26 5.12 -2.95
CA ILE A 196 -2.76 5.59 -4.23
C ILE A 196 -3.89 5.58 -5.27
N GLY A 197 -3.93 6.60 -6.15
CA GLY A 197 -4.82 6.66 -7.32
C GLY A 197 -4.06 6.83 -8.63
N ASN A 198 -4.76 6.85 -9.76
CA ASN A 198 -4.13 6.93 -11.09
C ASN A 198 -3.46 8.28 -11.39
N HIS A 199 -3.88 9.34 -10.74
CA HIS A 199 -3.23 10.65 -10.84
C HIS A 199 -2.05 10.81 -9.86
N ASP A 200 -1.80 9.83 -9.00
CA ASP A 200 -0.63 9.76 -8.13
C ASP A 200 0.56 9.03 -8.78
N PHE A 201 0.42 8.56 -10.02
CA PHE A 201 1.48 7.90 -10.77
C PHE A 201 2.48 8.89 -11.37
N GLN A 202 3.76 8.64 -11.15
CA GLN A 202 4.87 9.37 -11.77
C GLN A 202 5.09 8.88 -13.22
N LYS A 203 4.11 9.14 -14.09
CA LYS A 203 3.97 8.56 -15.44
C LYS A 203 5.21 8.75 -16.30
N ALA A 204 5.71 9.99 -16.42
CA ALA A 204 6.89 10.29 -17.24
C ALA A 204 8.16 9.57 -16.73
N TYR A 205 8.35 9.48 -15.42
CA TYR A 205 9.47 8.75 -14.86
C TYR A 205 9.37 7.25 -15.13
N ALA A 206 8.18 6.67 -14.97
CA ALA A 206 7.94 5.27 -15.26
C ALA A 206 8.21 4.92 -16.73
N ASP A 207 7.78 5.77 -17.66
CA ASP A 207 7.98 5.55 -19.11
C ASP A 207 9.45 5.62 -19.51
N LEU A 208 10.24 6.50 -18.87
CA LEU A 208 11.67 6.61 -19.11
C LEU A 208 12.48 5.45 -18.49
N HIS A 209 11.99 4.85 -17.43
CA HIS A 209 12.70 3.83 -16.65
C HIS A 209 12.03 2.45 -16.76
N ASN A 210 11.23 2.21 -17.79
CA ASN A 210 10.61 0.91 -18.04
C ASN A 210 11.69 -0.19 -18.12
N SER A 211 11.81 -0.98 -17.08
CA SER A 211 12.83 -2.01 -16.89
C SER A 211 12.20 -3.37 -16.60
N GLU A 212 13.02 -4.35 -16.21
CA GLU A 212 12.57 -5.69 -15.80
C GLU A 212 11.52 -5.70 -14.67
N LEU A 213 11.47 -4.63 -13.85
CA LEU A 213 10.48 -4.49 -12.77
C LEU A 213 9.11 -3.97 -13.26
N GLY A 214 9.07 -3.50 -14.52
CA GLY A 214 7.86 -2.97 -15.14
C GLY A 214 7.53 -1.53 -14.75
N ALA A 215 6.63 -0.93 -15.51
CA ALA A 215 6.20 0.45 -15.35
C ALA A 215 5.51 0.75 -14.00
N PRO A 216 4.64 -0.12 -13.43
CA PRO A 216 3.96 0.14 -12.17
C PRO A 216 4.92 0.47 -11.02
N HIS A 217 6.01 -0.28 -10.91
CA HIS A 217 7.00 -0.08 -9.86
C HIS A 217 7.59 1.33 -9.83
N TYR A 218 7.92 1.89 -11.00
CA TYR A 218 8.45 3.25 -11.10
C TYR A 218 7.36 4.31 -10.96
N ALA A 219 6.15 4.02 -11.42
CA ALA A 219 5.03 4.95 -11.31
C ALA A 219 4.66 5.24 -9.84
N GLU A 220 4.75 4.23 -8.96
CA GLU A 220 4.41 4.29 -7.55
C GLU A 220 5.54 4.84 -6.66
N GLN A 221 6.76 4.99 -7.19
CA GLN A 221 7.95 5.28 -6.37
C GLN A 221 7.79 6.53 -5.52
N MET A 222 7.40 7.66 -6.12
CA MET A 222 7.29 8.92 -5.38
C MET A 222 6.16 8.89 -4.35
N PHE A 223 5.05 8.22 -4.63
CA PHE A 223 4.01 7.99 -3.64
C PHE A 223 4.59 7.24 -2.42
N GLY A 224 5.31 6.15 -2.67
CA GLY A 224 5.96 5.36 -1.63
C GLY A 224 6.96 6.16 -0.79
N GLU A 225 7.74 7.05 -1.37
CA GLU A 225 8.67 7.92 -0.66
C GLU A 225 7.97 8.88 0.31
N PHE A 226 6.78 9.37 -0.04
CA PHE A 226 6.01 10.31 0.78
C PHE A 226 5.08 9.64 1.79
N PHE A 227 4.44 8.53 1.41
CA PHE A 227 3.33 7.94 2.16
C PHE A 227 3.56 6.49 2.59
N GLY A 228 4.59 5.82 2.09
CA GLY A 228 4.92 4.43 2.42
C GLY A 228 4.31 3.41 1.46
N PRO A 229 4.12 2.16 1.93
CA PRO A 229 3.64 1.07 1.08
C PRO A 229 2.23 1.34 0.55
N VAL A 230 1.95 0.88 -0.66
CA VAL A 230 0.62 0.98 -1.30
C VAL A 230 -0.36 -0.08 -0.81
N CYS A 231 0.16 -1.18 -0.21
CA CYS A 231 -0.64 -2.21 0.46
C CYS A 231 -0.19 -2.29 1.92
N TYR A 232 -1.11 -2.09 2.85
CA TYR A 232 -0.87 -2.14 4.29
C TYR A 232 -2.17 -2.37 5.07
N SER A 233 -2.04 -2.79 6.33
CA SER A 233 -3.17 -3.00 7.22
C SER A 233 -2.87 -2.56 8.65
N PHE A 234 -3.93 -2.38 9.44
CA PHE A 234 -3.86 -2.15 10.89
C PHE A 234 -5.19 -2.51 11.55
N ASN A 235 -5.19 -2.59 12.88
CA ASN A 235 -6.36 -2.96 13.66
C ASN A 235 -6.82 -1.81 14.55
N ILE A 236 -8.13 -1.65 14.69
CA ILE A 236 -8.75 -0.73 15.64
C ILE A 236 -10.08 -1.31 16.15
N GLY A 237 -10.21 -1.45 17.46
CA GLY A 237 -11.35 -2.14 18.04
C GLY A 237 -11.52 -3.54 17.45
N LYS A 238 -12.72 -3.84 16.96
CA LYS A 238 -13.05 -5.10 16.25
C LYS A 238 -13.04 -4.94 14.73
N CYS A 239 -12.24 -4.03 14.21
CA CYS A 239 -12.09 -3.84 12.77
C CYS A 239 -10.63 -4.04 12.36
N HIS A 240 -10.45 -4.72 11.23
CA HIS A 240 -9.19 -4.80 10.50
C HIS A 240 -9.30 -3.91 9.27
N ILE A 241 -8.46 -2.90 9.21
CA ILE A 241 -8.48 -1.90 8.14
C ILE A 241 -7.34 -2.18 7.18
N ILE A 242 -7.68 -2.32 5.91
CA ILE A 242 -6.76 -2.64 4.83
C ILE A 242 -6.79 -1.49 3.83
N THR A 243 -5.65 -1.12 3.31
CA THR A 243 -5.52 -0.27 2.12
C THR A 243 -4.70 -1.03 1.10
N MET A 244 -5.20 -1.11 -0.13
CA MET A 244 -4.49 -1.73 -1.24
C MET A 244 -4.71 -0.98 -2.54
N LYS A 245 -3.72 -1.05 -3.42
CA LYS A 245 -3.88 -0.52 -4.77
C LYS A 245 -4.76 -1.44 -5.61
N ASN A 246 -5.50 -0.84 -6.53
CA ASN A 246 -6.28 -1.56 -7.53
C ASN A 246 -6.29 -0.83 -8.88
N ILE A 247 -5.27 -0.01 -9.09
CA ILE A 247 -4.95 0.62 -10.37
C ILE A 247 -3.48 0.36 -10.67
N ASN A 248 -3.19 -0.07 -11.90
CA ASN A 248 -1.84 -0.43 -12.32
C ASN A 248 -1.44 0.37 -13.55
N TYR A 249 -0.33 1.09 -13.47
CA TYR A 249 0.22 1.82 -14.62
C TYR A 249 0.77 0.85 -15.66
N ARG A 250 0.45 1.09 -16.94
CA ARG A 250 0.83 0.22 -18.08
C ARG A 250 1.75 0.90 -19.08
N GLY A 251 2.25 2.10 -18.77
CA GLY A 251 3.06 2.90 -19.65
C GLY A 251 2.25 3.76 -20.64
N SER A 252 2.89 4.75 -21.25
CA SER A 252 2.29 5.66 -22.22
C SER A 252 1.02 6.34 -21.70
N CYS A 253 1.02 6.76 -20.45
CA CYS A 253 -0.11 7.38 -19.75
C CYS A 253 -1.35 6.48 -19.61
N LYS A 254 -1.24 5.16 -19.83
CA LYS A 254 -2.32 4.19 -19.67
C LYS A 254 -2.26 3.52 -18.30
N TYR A 255 -3.41 3.19 -17.78
CA TYR A 255 -3.56 2.36 -16.58
C TYR A 255 -4.71 1.36 -16.77
N GLU A 256 -4.73 0.35 -15.94
CA GLU A 256 -5.81 -0.61 -15.83
C GLU A 256 -6.33 -0.65 -14.39
N GLU A 257 -7.65 -0.73 -14.25
CA GLU A 257 -8.34 -0.97 -13.00
C GLU A 257 -8.36 -2.48 -12.76
N GLU A 258 -7.43 -2.91 -11.90
CA GLU A 258 -7.16 -4.32 -11.67
C GLU A 258 -6.60 -4.53 -10.28
N ILE A 259 -7.05 -5.56 -9.60
CA ILE A 259 -6.33 -6.13 -8.45
C ILE A 259 -5.49 -7.29 -8.97
N THR A 260 -4.17 -7.12 -8.95
CA THR A 260 -3.29 -8.17 -9.48
C THR A 260 -3.35 -9.44 -8.62
N GLU A 261 -2.99 -10.58 -9.21
CA GLU A 261 -2.87 -11.83 -8.46
C GLU A 261 -1.84 -11.76 -7.31
N GLU A 262 -0.85 -10.86 -7.42
CA GLU A 262 0.10 -10.61 -6.35
C GLU A 262 -0.56 -9.86 -5.19
N ASP A 263 -1.35 -8.83 -5.49
CA ASP A 263 -2.09 -8.06 -4.49
C ASP A 263 -3.18 -8.91 -3.81
N LEU A 264 -3.86 -9.78 -4.57
CA LEU A 264 -4.82 -10.74 -4.01
C LEU A 264 -4.15 -11.74 -3.06
N ARG A 265 -2.97 -12.28 -3.44
CA ARG A 265 -2.20 -13.15 -2.54
C ARG A 265 -1.72 -12.42 -1.29
N TRP A 266 -1.35 -11.15 -1.41
CA TRP A 266 -1.03 -10.32 -0.25
C TRP A 266 -2.24 -10.20 0.69
N LEU A 267 -3.43 -9.93 0.14
CA LEU A 267 -4.68 -9.83 0.89
C LEU A 267 -5.04 -11.16 1.59
N GLU A 268 -4.96 -12.28 0.87
CA GLU A 268 -5.19 -13.62 1.45
C GLU A 268 -4.24 -13.91 2.62
N ARG A 269 -2.96 -13.55 2.46
CA ARG A 269 -1.95 -13.70 3.52
C ARG A 269 -2.26 -12.83 4.72
N ASP A 270 -2.57 -11.56 4.52
CA ASP A 270 -2.92 -10.62 5.58
C ASP A 270 -4.15 -11.12 6.36
N LEU A 271 -5.21 -11.47 5.65
CA LEU A 271 -6.46 -12.00 6.22
C LEU A 271 -6.30 -13.38 6.89
N SER A 272 -5.24 -14.13 6.60
CA SER A 272 -4.98 -15.42 7.27
C SER A 272 -4.66 -15.25 8.77
N TYR A 273 -4.28 -14.05 9.18
CA TYR A 273 -4.02 -13.68 10.57
C TYR A 273 -5.23 -13.03 11.27
N VAL A 274 -6.34 -12.82 10.55
CA VAL A 274 -7.52 -12.09 11.03
C VAL A 274 -8.64 -13.05 11.41
N PRO A 275 -9.19 -13.01 12.65
CA PRO A 275 -10.35 -13.79 13.03
C PRO A 275 -11.58 -13.46 12.18
N LYS A 276 -12.44 -14.45 11.92
CA LYS A 276 -13.58 -14.31 11.00
C LYS A 276 -14.75 -13.48 11.58
N ASP A 277 -14.72 -13.17 12.86
CA ASP A 277 -15.69 -12.28 13.54
C ASP A 277 -15.23 -10.81 13.60
N VAL A 278 -14.10 -10.50 12.98
CA VAL A 278 -13.57 -9.15 12.81
C VAL A 278 -14.13 -8.54 11.53
N MET A 279 -14.66 -7.32 11.59
CA MET A 279 -15.14 -6.58 10.43
C MET A 279 -13.95 -6.09 9.59
N ILE A 280 -14.05 -6.18 8.27
CA ILE A 280 -13.06 -5.69 7.33
C ILE A 280 -13.51 -4.33 6.79
N ILE A 281 -12.61 -3.35 6.82
CA ILE A 281 -12.71 -2.11 6.05
C ILE A 281 -11.57 -2.13 5.03
N LEU A 282 -11.93 -2.23 3.76
CA LEU A 282 -10.97 -2.25 2.65
C LEU A 282 -11.03 -0.93 1.88
N ASN A 283 -9.89 -0.26 1.73
CA ASN A 283 -9.74 0.99 0.99
C ASN A 283 -9.02 0.74 -0.31
N MET A 284 -9.61 1.20 -1.39
CA MET A 284 -9.06 1.16 -2.74
C MET A 284 -9.36 2.48 -3.44
N HIS A 285 -8.73 2.74 -4.59
CA HIS A 285 -9.06 3.94 -5.35
C HIS A 285 -10.25 3.72 -6.28
N ALA A 286 -10.16 2.78 -7.22
CA ALA A 286 -11.25 2.48 -8.14
C ALA A 286 -12.31 1.56 -7.48
N PRO A 287 -13.61 1.77 -7.76
CA PRO A 287 -14.65 0.86 -7.33
C PRO A 287 -14.47 -0.53 -7.94
N ALA A 288 -14.62 -1.58 -7.13
CA ALA A 288 -14.51 -2.95 -7.62
C ALA A 288 -15.79 -3.40 -8.34
N TRP A 289 -16.93 -2.89 -7.93
CA TRP A 289 -18.24 -3.25 -8.47
C TRP A 289 -18.99 -2.00 -8.93
N ASN A 290 -19.59 -2.09 -10.11
CA ASN A 290 -20.40 -1.06 -10.70
C ASN A 290 -21.88 -1.52 -10.71
N ALA A 291 -22.76 -0.83 -10.02
CA ALA A 291 -24.16 -1.19 -9.93
C ALA A 291 -24.93 -0.92 -11.24
N MET A 292 -24.49 0.10 -12.01
CA MET A 292 -25.15 0.50 -13.26
C MET A 292 -24.76 -0.42 -14.42
N GLU A 293 -23.47 -0.82 -14.45
CA GLU A 293 -22.90 -1.63 -15.52
C GLU A 293 -22.02 -2.76 -14.94
N PRO A 294 -22.63 -3.85 -14.41
CA PRO A 294 -21.89 -4.91 -13.72
C PRO A 294 -20.82 -5.62 -14.58
N ILE A 295 -20.89 -5.48 -15.90
CA ILE A 295 -19.87 -6.01 -16.82
C ILE A 295 -18.57 -5.20 -16.80
N ASP A 296 -18.61 -3.95 -16.31
CA ASP A 296 -17.48 -3.06 -16.21
C ASP A 296 -16.82 -3.09 -14.80
N ASN A 297 -17.07 -4.15 -14.04
CA ASN A 297 -16.35 -4.38 -12.80
C ASN A 297 -14.85 -4.50 -13.07
N ILE A 298 -14.03 -4.04 -12.12
CA ILE A 298 -12.57 -4.14 -12.28
C ILE A 298 -12.11 -5.59 -12.45
N LEU A 299 -10.97 -5.78 -13.06
CA LEU A 299 -10.38 -7.11 -13.21
C LEU A 299 -10.13 -7.75 -11.84
N ASN A 300 -10.53 -9.01 -11.69
CA ASN A 300 -10.47 -9.80 -10.45
C ASN A 300 -11.44 -9.39 -9.33
N ALA A 301 -12.47 -8.57 -9.59
CA ALA A 301 -13.49 -8.23 -8.59
C ALA A 301 -14.19 -9.48 -8.01
N GLN A 302 -14.47 -10.49 -8.85
CA GLN A 302 -15.05 -11.75 -8.38
C GLN A 302 -14.14 -12.48 -7.39
N ARG A 303 -12.84 -12.52 -7.67
CA ARG A 303 -11.87 -13.15 -6.78
C ARG A 303 -11.74 -12.39 -5.45
N LEU A 304 -11.83 -11.06 -5.49
CA LEU A 304 -11.90 -10.24 -4.28
C LEU A 304 -13.12 -10.59 -3.42
N ALA A 305 -14.30 -10.73 -4.05
CA ALA A 305 -15.53 -11.12 -3.33
C ALA A 305 -15.38 -12.48 -2.64
N GLU A 306 -14.78 -13.46 -3.31
CA GLU A 306 -14.51 -14.80 -2.76
C GLU A 306 -13.57 -14.74 -1.53
N ILE A 307 -12.53 -13.93 -1.58
CA ILE A 307 -11.58 -13.75 -0.46
C ILE A 307 -12.27 -13.09 0.74
N LEU A 308 -13.16 -12.14 0.50
CA LEU A 308 -13.88 -11.40 1.55
C LEU A 308 -15.13 -12.15 2.08
N GLU A 309 -15.62 -13.18 1.40
CA GLU A 309 -16.84 -13.92 1.76
C GLU A 309 -16.92 -14.34 3.24
N PRO A 310 -15.83 -14.82 3.89
CA PRO A 310 -15.89 -15.22 5.28
C PRO A 310 -16.15 -14.09 6.28
N TYR A 311 -16.07 -12.83 5.85
CA TYR A 311 -16.11 -11.65 6.72
C TYR A 311 -17.36 -10.81 6.49
N GLU A 312 -17.66 -9.92 7.43
CA GLU A 312 -18.44 -8.72 7.17
C GLU A 312 -17.47 -7.66 6.66
N ALA A 313 -17.67 -7.17 5.44
CA ALA A 313 -16.72 -6.30 4.77
C ALA A 313 -17.38 -5.07 4.14
N HIS A 314 -16.73 -3.92 4.33
CA HIS A 314 -17.06 -2.65 3.71
C HIS A 314 -15.88 -2.16 2.88
N VAL A 315 -16.09 -1.97 1.59
CA VAL A 315 -15.09 -1.46 0.63
C VAL A 315 -15.37 0.02 0.39
N PHE A 316 -14.38 0.87 0.61
CA PHE A 316 -14.45 2.30 0.31
C PHE A 316 -13.62 2.60 -0.94
N ALA A 317 -14.21 3.32 -1.89
CA ALA A 317 -13.58 3.70 -3.15
C ALA A 317 -13.90 5.14 -3.56
N GLY A 318 -13.13 5.68 -4.49
CA GLY A 318 -13.31 7.00 -5.10
C GLY A 318 -13.38 6.91 -6.62
N HIS A 319 -12.50 7.67 -7.32
CA HIS A 319 -12.24 7.60 -8.77
C HIS A 319 -13.38 8.06 -9.67
N THR A 320 -14.60 7.60 -9.46
CA THR A 320 -15.74 7.88 -10.31
C THR A 320 -16.37 9.26 -10.10
N HIS A 321 -16.00 9.96 -9.02
CA HIS A 321 -16.50 11.28 -8.63
C HIS A 321 -18.03 11.35 -8.45
N PHE A 322 -18.67 10.26 -8.05
CA PHE A 322 -20.08 10.24 -7.64
C PHE A 322 -20.31 9.27 -6.48
N PHE A 323 -21.39 9.52 -5.73
CA PHE A 323 -21.78 8.63 -4.64
C PHE A 323 -22.57 7.44 -5.16
N GLU A 324 -22.11 6.26 -4.78
CA GLU A 324 -22.84 5.01 -5.00
C GLU A 324 -22.64 4.05 -3.84
N ASN A 325 -23.68 3.31 -3.48
CA ASN A 325 -23.58 2.20 -2.54
C ASN A 325 -24.04 0.93 -3.24
N VAL A 326 -23.20 -0.10 -3.21
CA VAL A 326 -23.47 -1.39 -3.83
C VAL A 326 -23.50 -2.46 -2.73
N GLU A 327 -24.62 -3.16 -2.60
CA GLU A 327 -24.68 -4.41 -1.85
C GLU A 327 -24.26 -5.54 -2.79
N VAL A 328 -23.02 -6.00 -2.64
CA VAL A 328 -22.44 -7.09 -3.46
C VAL A 328 -22.96 -8.45 -2.96
N THR A 329 -22.98 -8.63 -1.66
CA THR A 329 -23.61 -9.75 -0.95
C THR A 329 -24.19 -9.23 0.38
N PRO A 330 -25.00 -10.02 1.11
CA PRO A 330 -25.53 -9.59 2.42
C PRO A 330 -24.47 -9.24 3.48
N ARG A 331 -23.21 -9.52 3.20
CA ARG A 331 -22.07 -9.24 4.09
C ARG A 331 -20.96 -8.43 3.46
N LEU A 332 -21.08 -8.08 2.17
CA LEU A 332 -20.09 -7.32 1.43
C LEU A 332 -20.74 -6.10 0.78
N TYR A 333 -20.30 -4.93 1.19
CA TYR A 333 -20.81 -3.63 0.74
C TYR A 333 -19.69 -2.79 0.16
N GLN A 334 -19.98 -2.06 -0.91
CA GLN A 334 -19.07 -1.05 -1.45
C GLN A 334 -19.70 0.34 -1.34
N HIS A 335 -18.87 1.32 -0.99
CA HIS A 335 -19.23 2.72 -0.81
C HIS A 335 -18.30 3.56 -1.68
N ASN A 336 -18.83 4.09 -2.78
CA ASN A 336 -18.11 5.06 -3.60
C ASN A 336 -18.32 6.45 -3.01
N ILE A 337 -17.24 7.18 -2.87
CA ILE A 337 -17.21 8.53 -2.29
C ILE A 337 -16.87 9.52 -3.41
N ALA A 338 -17.69 10.57 -3.56
CA ALA A 338 -17.47 11.63 -4.56
C ALA A 338 -16.46 12.66 -4.09
#